data_e676cf30b21dc74916b9147121e84872
#
_entry.id   e676cf30b21dc74916b9147121e84872
#
_cell.length_a   1.000
_cell.length_b   1.000
_cell.length_c   1.000
_cell.angle_alpha   90.00
_cell.angle_beta   90.00
_cell.angle_gamma   90.00
#
_symmetry.space_group_name_H-M   'P 1'
#
loop_
_entity.id
_entity.type
_entity.pdbx_description
1 polymer ?
#
loop_
_entity_poly.entity_id
_entity_poly.type
_entity_poly.pdbx_seq_one_letter_code
_entity_poly.pdbx_strand_id
1 'polypeptide(L)'
;VLDANKRIAYSISTNATQEVKSSGWGLSLDYILPANFTVSSSIYGDKIGGLEQGFIAYFNTPKMRANVGLNNSGFALKNRLGFSAIYRYQDGFTYEGTFGVGQVSSFNTLDAVLTYKLPAIKSLIKMGGTNIMNTYYNTAHGSPAIGGLYYVSFAYNVF
;
A
#
# COMPACT_ATOMS: atom_id res chain seq x y z
N VAL A 1 -19.97 -16.03 21.59
CA VAL A 1 -21.03 -16.92 22.09
C VAL A 1 -22.37 -16.17 22.07
N LEU A 2 -23.38 -16.74 21.45
CA LEU A 2 -24.74 -16.19 21.42
C LEU A 2 -25.54 -16.73 22.62
N ASP A 3 -26.02 -15.82 23.47
CA ASP A 3 -27.04 -16.20 24.48
C ASP A 3 -28.41 -16.17 23.80
N ALA A 4 -28.92 -17.35 23.48
CA ALA A 4 -30.21 -17.53 22.77
C ALA A 4 -31.39 -16.93 23.56
N ASN A 5 -31.30 -16.82 24.87
CA ASN A 5 -32.38 -16.29 25.74
C ASN A 5 -32.39 -14.77 25.78
N LYS A 6 -31.20 -14.15 25.65
CA LYS A 6 -31.05 -12.68 25.76
C LYS A 6 -30.76 -11.99 24.43
N ARG A 7 -30.52 -12.76 23.36
CA ARG A 7 -30.07 -12.25 22.03
C ARG A 7 -28.85 -11.35 22.12
N ILE A 8 -27.94 -11.64 23.07
CA ILE A 8 -26.70 -10.88 23.28
C ILE A 8 -25.53 -11.71 22.80
N ALA A 9 -24.70 -11.13 21.97
CA ALA A 9 -23.42 -11.73 21.53
C ALA A 9 -22.31 -11.27 22.48
N TYR A 10 -21.57 -12.23 23.02
CA TYR A 10 -20.38 -11.97 23.82
C TYR A 10 -19.13 -12.32 23.01
N SER A 11 -18.16 -11.43 23.05
CA SER A 11 -16.81 -11.71 22.54
C SER A 11 -15.92 -12.15 23.71
N ILE A 12 -15.32 -13.31 23.58
CA ILE A 12 -14.41 -13.89 24.60
C ILE A 12 -13.06 -14.08 23.95
N SER A 13 -12.03 -13.48 24.54
CA SER A 13 -10.64 -13.70 24.13
C SER A 13 -10.16 -15.04 24.70
N THR A 14 -9.62 -15.89 23.85
CA THR A 14 -9.02 -17.17 24.24
C THR A 14 -7.61 -17.27 23.63
N ASN A 15 -6.74 -18.01 24.32
CA ASN A 15 -5.44 -18.34 23.75
C ASN A 15 -5.57 -19.54 22.81
N ALA A 16 -4.69 -19.59 21.79
CA ALA A 16 -4.51 -20.81 20.99
C ALA A 16 -4.00 -21.95 21.88
N THR A 17 -4.45 -23.18 21.63
CA THR A 17 -3.97 -24.38 22.34
C THR A 17 -2.66 -24.89 21.74
N GLN A 18 -2.35 -24.49 20.50
CA GLN A 18 -1.10 -24.82 19.81
C GLN A 18 -0.28 -23.55 19.54
N GLU A 19 1.01 -23.74 19.31
CA GLU A 19 1.91 -22.64 18.97
C GLU A 19 1.59 -22.07 17.58
N VAL A 20 1.21 -20.81 17.53
CA VAL A 20 1.02 -20.05 16.29
C VAL A 20 2.32 -19.36 15.92
N LYS A 21 2.81 -19.62 14.70
CA LYS A 21 4.06 -19.06 14.17
C LYS A 21 3.79 -18.08 13.04
N SER A 22 4.36 -16.91 13.13
CA SER A 22 4.44 -15.99 11.99
C SER A 22 5.89 -15.81 11.55
N SER A 23 6.11 -15.68 10.26
CA SER A 23 7.41 -15.39 9.70
C SER A 23 7.26 -14.50 8.49
N GLY A 24 8.24 -13.61 8.29
CA GLY A 24 8.28 -12.72 7.15
C GLY A 24 9.69 -12.45 6.70
N TRP A 25 9.81 -11.96 5.49
CA TRP A 25 11.07 -11.52 4.90
C TRP A 25 10.82 -10.28 4.05
N GLY A 26 11.87 -9.48 3.85
CA GLY A 26 11.81 -8.30 3.00
C GLY A 26 13.15 -8.05 2.35
N LEU A 27 13.10 -7.62 1.10
CA LEU A 27 14.25 -7.16 0.32
C LEU A 27 13.94 -5.81 -0.28
N SER A 28 14.87 -4.85 -0.14
CA SER A 28 14.76 -3.53 -0.76
C SER A 28 16.07 -3.19 -1.46
N LEU A 29 15.96 -2.58 -2.63
CA LEU A 29 17.09 -2.13 -3.43
C LEU A 29 16.78 -0.75 -3.99
N ASP A 30 17.71 0.19 -3.78
CA ASP A 30 17.74 1.48 -4.43
C ASP A 30 19.00 1.57 -5.30
N TYR A 31 18.82 1.95 -6.58
CA TYR A 31 19.89 2.08 -7.53
C TYR A 31 19.89 3.48 -8.16
N ILE A 32 20.98 4.21 -7.96
CA ILE A 32 21.16 5.57 -8.47
C ILE A 32 21.78 5.46 -9.87
N LEU A 33 21.08 6.01 -10.85
CA LEU A 33 21.47 6.08 -12.24
C LEU A 33 22.00 7.49 -12.60
N PRO A 34 22.75 7.64 -13.69
CA PRO A 34 23.11 8.94 -14.24
C PRO A 34 21.89 9.83 -14.51
N ALA A 35 22.12 11.13 -14.68
CA ALA A 35 21.10 12.12 -15.00
C ALA A 35 19.94 12.22 -13.98
N ASN A 36 20.27 12.06 -12.69
CA ASN A 36 19.34 12.18 -11.56
C ASN A 36 18.20 11.15 -11.53
N PHE A 37 18.39 10.00 -12.18
CA PHE A 37 17.43 8.90 -12.07
C PHE A 37 17.73 8.04 -10.84
N THR A 38 16.67 7.51 -10.24
CA THR A 38 16.74 6.51 -9.18
C THR A 38 15.67 5.46 -9.44
N VAL A 39 16.10 4.20 -9.44
CA VAL A 39 15.19 3.04 -9.43
C VAL A 39 15.15 2.52 -8.01
N SER A 40 13.95 2.34 -7.47
CA SER A 40 13.72 1.72 -6.17
C SER A 40 12.87 0.47 -6.36
N SER A 41 13.17 -0.57 -5.59
CA SER A 41 12.33 -1.76 -5.56
C SER A 41 12.27 -2.32 -4.15
N SER A 42 11.13 -2.88 -3.80
CA SER A 42 10.99 -3.63 -2.55
C SER A 42 9.99 -4.77 -2.74
N ILE A 43 10.28 -5.89 -2.09
CA ILE A 43 9.41 -7.05 -2.06
C ILE A 43 9.37 -7.60 -0.64
N TYR A 44 8.19 -7.96 -0.17
CA TYR A 44 7.95 -8.49 1.17
C TYR A 44 7.09 -9.73 1.08
N GLY A 45 7.41 -10.70 1.90
CA GLY A 45 6.62 -11.91 2.04
C GLY A 45 6.32 -12.20 3.51
N ASP A 46 5.07 -12.54 3.80
CA ASP A 46 4.59 -12.83 5.15
C ASP A 46 3.74 -14.10 5.16
N LYS A 47 3.86 -14.89 6.20
CA LYS A 47 3.04 -16.08 6.41
C LYS A 47 2.75 -16.33 7.88
N ILE A 48 1.62 -16.95 8.15
CA ILE A 48 1.23 -17.50 9.44
C ILE A 48 1.01 -19.01 9.31
N GLY A 49 1.34 -19.76 10.34
CA GLY A 49 1.14 -21.20 10.42
C GLY A 49 0.82 -21.66 11.83
N GLY A 50 0.45 -22.91 11.98
CA GLY A 50 0.04 -23.47 13.27
C GLY A 50 -1.35 -23.06 13.72
N LEU A 51 -2.20 -22.60 12.78
CA LEU A 51 -3.58 -22.23 13.07
C LEU A 51 -4.44 -23.49 13.21
N GLU A 52 -5.16 -23.56 14.32
CA GLU A 52 -6.20 -24.58 14.53
C GLU A 52 -7.44 -24.28 13.67
N GLN A 53 -8.20 -25.33 13.37
CA GLN A 53 -9.46 -25.16 12.63
C GLN A 53 -10.43 -24.26 13.42
N GLY A 54 -10.88 -23.18 12.79
CA GLY A 54 -11.77 -22.20 13.38
C GLY A 54 -11.11 -21.15 14.26
N PHE A 55 -9.78 -21.18 14.42
CA PHE A 55 -9.05 -20.11 15.11
C PHE A 55 -8.93 -18.87 14.22
N ILE A 56 -9.34 -17.73 14.75
CA ILE A 56 -9.25 -16.43 14.07
C ILE A 56 -8.02 -15.71 14.59
N ALA A 57 -7.02 -15.55 13.74
CA ALA A 57 -5.74 -14.95 14.11
C ALA A 57 -5.69 -13.43 13.95
N TYR A 58 -6.62 -12.85 13.19
CA TYR A 58 -6.59 -11.44 12.78
C TYR A 58 -5.27 -11.04 12.11
N PHE A 59 -4.64 -11.97 11.40
CA PHE A 59 -3.35 -11.75 10.78
C PHE A 59 -3.41 -10.72 9.65
N ASN A 60 -4.48 -10.73 8.87
CA ASN A 60 -4.87 -9.71 7.87
C ASN A 60 -3.72 -9.20 6.99
N THR A 61 -2.82 -10.08 6.62
CA THR A 61 -1.60 -9.73 5.89
C THR A 61 -1.52 -10.51 4.59
N PRO A 62 -1.31 -9.84 3.44
CA PRO A 62 -1.11 -10.50 2.16
C PRO A 62 0.19 -11.30 2.16
N LYS A 63 0.22 -12.43 1.42
CA LYS A 63 1.38 -13.29 1.32
C LYS A 63 2.57 -12.61 0.66
N MET A 64 2.32 -11.71 -0.28
CA MET A 64 3.34 -10.96 -1.00
C MET A 64 2.90 -9.54 -1.28
N ARG A 65 3.84 -8.61 -1.16
CA ARG A 65 3.72 -7.20 -1.57
C ARG A 65 4.99 -6.81 -2.30
N ALA A 66 4.86 -6.05 -3.37
CA ALA A 66 6.00 -5.56 -4.14
C ALA A 66 5.76 -4.11 -4.59
N ASN A 67 6.84 -3.34 -4.61
CA ASN A 67 6.83 -1.98 -5.14
C ASN A 67 8.02 -1.82 -6.09
N VAL A 68 7.81 -1.08 -7.19
CA VAL A 68 8.87 -0.65 -8.10
C VAL A 68 8.68 0.82 -8.38
N GLY A 69 9.71 1.61 -8.15
CA GLY A 69 9.70 3.05 -8.36
C GLY A 69 10.76 3.49 -9.36
N LEU A 70 10.40 4.48 -10.16
CA LEU A 70 11.33 5.23 -11.01
C LEU A 70 11.15 6.72 -10.72
N ASN A 71 12.23 7.36 -10.30
CA ASN A 71 12.22 8.76 -9.93
C ASN A 71 13.28 9.52 -10.70
N ASN A 72 12.99 10.79 -10.99
CA ASN A 72 13.98 11.73 -11.51
C ASN A 72 13.76 13.12 -10.89
N SER A 73 14.80 13.68 -10.30
CA SER A 73 14.73 14.98 -9.63
C SER A 73 14.92 16.19 -10.55
N GLY A 74 15.19 15.94 -11.83
CA GLY A 74 15.33 16.96 -12.85
C GLY A 74 16.09 16.43 -14.08
N PHE A 75 15.40 16.22 -15.21
CA PHE A 75 15.97 15.64 -16.43
C PHE A 75 15.86 16.53 -17.66
N ALA A 76 14.90 17.45 -17.72
CA ALA A 76 14.64 18.30 -18.85
C ALA A 76 14.50 19.77 -18.45
N LEU A 77 14.45 20.68 -19.44
CA LEU A 77 14.25 22.12 -19.24
C LEU A 77 15.27 22.73 -18.24
N LYS A 78 16.55 22.42 -18.39
CA LYS A 78 17.63 22.81 -17.45
C LYS A 78 17.41 22.22 -16.05
N ASN A 79 17.06 20.94 -15.96
CA ASN A 79 16.76 20.19 -14.73
C ASN A 79 15.55 20.73 -13.93
N ARG A 80 14.62 21.42 -14.61
CA ARG A 80 13.41 21.93 -13.97
C ARG A 80 12.27 20.93 -13.92
N LEU A 81 12.26 19.97 -14.85
CA LEU A 81 11.22 18.95 -14.92
C LEU A 81 11.71 17.66 -14.23
N GLY A 82 10.96 17.19 -13.28
CA GLY A 82 11.19 15.91 -12.59
C GLY A 82 9.92 15.09 -12.53
N PHE A 83 10.04 13.80 -12.23
CA PHE A 83 8.89 12.93 -12.03
C PHE A 83 9.16 11.86 -11.00
N SER A 84 8.08 11.26 -10.50
CA SER A 84 8.07 10.04 -9.70
C SER A 84 6.97 9.14 -10.20
N ALA A 85 7.26 7.87 -10.41
CA ALA A 85 6.28 6.83 -10.73
C ALA A 85 6.54 5.63 -9.85
N ILE A 86 5.50 5.11 -9.18
CA ILE A 86 5.61 3.95 -8.27
C ILE A 86 4.48 2.97 -8.61
N TYR A 87 4.87 1.81 -9.09
CA TYR A 87 3.96 0.68 -9.24
C TYR A 87 3.93 -0.14 -7.95
N ARG A 88 2.75 -0.49 -7.48
CA ARG A 88 2.53 -1.33 -6.30
C ARG A 88 1.69 -2.54 -6.67
N TYR A 89 2.09 -3.67 -6.12
CA TYR A 89 1.34 -4.93 -6.19
C TYR A 89 1.13 -5.49 -4.79
N GLN A 90 -0.05 -6.05 -4.56
CA GLN A 90 -0.39 -6.76 -3.34
C GLN A 90 -1.20 -8.00 -3.67
N ASP A 91 -0.82 -9.15 -3.10
CA ASP A 91 -1.61 -10.38 -3.14
C ASP A 91 -2.94 -10.22 -2.42
N GLY A 92 -3.92 -11.00 -2.84
CA GLY A 92 -5.15 -11.20 -2.08
C GLY A 92 -4.91 -11.97 -0.79
N PHE A 93 -5.77 -11.75 0.18
CA PHE A 93 -5.72 -12.44 1.48
C PHE A 93 -7.10 -12.59 2.09
N THR A 94 -7.22 -13.51 3.04
CA THR A 94 -8.42 -13.63 3.86
C THR A 94 -8.38 -12.56 4.94
N TYR A 95 -9.36 -11.66 4.92
CA TYR A 95 -9.56 -10.67 5.96
C TYR A 95 -10.42 -11.25 7.07
N GLU A 96 -9.96 -11.15 8.30
CA GLU A 96 -10.64 -11.56 9.52
C GLU A 96 -10.95 -10.30 10.33
N GLY A 97 -12.21 -10.00 10.51
CA GLY A 97 -12.66 -8.82 11.24
C GLY A 97 -13.81 -9.11 12.18
N THR A 98 -14.08 -8.18 13.08
CA THR A 98 -15.17 -8.30 14.07
C THR A 98 -16.55 -8.48 13.42
N PHE A 99 -16.75 -7.91 12.23
CA PHE A 99 -18.02 -7.96 11.49
C PHE A 99 -18.10 -9.11 10.48
N GLY A 100 -17.02 -9.86 10.29
CA GLY A 100 -17.01 -11.00 9.38
C GLY A 100 -15.63 -11.34 8.84
N VAL A 101 -15.60 -12.48 8.17
CA VAL A 101 -14.43 -13.01 7.46
C VAL A 101 -14.76 -13.00 5.97
N GLY A 102 -13.83 -12.55 5.15
CA GLY A 102 -14.00 -12.50 3.69
C GLY A 102 -12.71 -12.33 2.94
N GLN A 103 -12.79 -12.42 1.61
CA GLN A 103 -11.62 -12.28 0.75
C GLN A 103 -11.39 -10.82 0.36
N VAL A 104 -10.15 -10.37 0.49
CA VAL A 104 -9.64 -9.17 -0.16
C VAL A 104 -8.87 -9.63 -1.39
N SER A 105 -9.31 -9.17 -2.58
CA SER A 105 -8.67 -9.53 -3.84
C SER A 105 -7.28 -8.92 -3.98
N SER A 106 -6.40 -9.57 -4.76
CA SER A 106 -5.15 -8.95 -5.19
C SER A 106 -5.42 -7.72 -6.04
N PHE A 107 -4.54 -6.74 -5.95
CA PHE A 107 -4.63 -5.54 -6.76
C PHE A 107 -3.25 -4.98 -7.09
N ASN A 108 -3.23 -4.10 -8.09
CA ASN A 108 -2.08 -3.27 -8.40
C ASN A 108 -2.51 -1.82 -8.61
N THR A 109 -1.61 -0.90 -8.31
CA THR A 109 -1.81 0.53 -8.51
C THR A 109 -0.55 1.17 -9.08
N LEU A 110 -0.74 2.26 -9.79
CA LEU A 110 0.35 3.12 -10.24
C LEU A 110 0.13 4.53 -9.70
N ASP A 111 1.08 5.01 -8.93
CA ASP A 111 1.14 6.42 -8.51
C ASP A 111 2.11 7.14 -9.44
N ALA A 112 1.76 8.36 -9.85
CA ALA A 112 2.66 9.18 -10.65
C ALA A 112 2.53 10.66 -10.31
N VAL A 113 3.68 11.35 -10.30
CA VAL A 113 3.77 12.79 -10.03
C VAL A 113 4.75 13.40 -11.00
N LEU A 114 4.35 14.49 -11.64
CA LEU A 114 5.22 15.37 -12.42
C LEU A 114 5.50 16.63 -11.59
N THR A 115 6.76 17.03 -11.52
CA THR A 115 7.20 18.23 -10.79
C THR A 115 7.83 19.22 -11.76
N TYR A 116 7.42 20.48 -11.72
CA TYR A 116 8.03 21.56 -12.47
C TYR A 116 8.55 22.67 -11.53
N LYS A 117 9.85 22.92 -11.59
CA LYS A 117 10.53 23.94 -10.77
C LYS A 117 10.49 25.31 -11.46
N LEU A 118 10.15 26.33 -10.70
CA LEU A 118 10.11 27.75 -11.09
C LEU A 118 11.12 28.56 -10.28
N PRO A 119 12.45 28.46 -10.58
CA PRO A 119 13.49 29.08 -9.74
C PRO A 119 13.35 30.60 -9.62
N ALA A 120 12.89 31.27 -10.68
CA ALA A 120 12.73 32.73 -10.70
C ALA A 120 11.82 33.27 -9.60
N ILE A 121 10.85 32.47 -9.16
CA ILE A 121 9.91 32.82 -8.09
C ILE A 121 10.00 31.85 -6.91
N LYS A 122 11.11 31.12 -6.81
CA LYS A 122 11.37 30.14 -5.73
C LYS A 122 10.22 29.16 -5.48
N SER A 123 9.59 28.71 -6.55
CA SER A 123 8.36 27.91 -6.48
C SER A 123 8.45 26.62 -7.26
N LEU A 124 7.53 25.70 -6.98
CA LEU A 124 7.33 24.50 -7.77
C LEU A 124 5.85 24.18 -7.94
N ILE A 125 5.53 23.52 -9.04
CA ILE A 125 4.21 22.97 -9.33
C ILE A 125 4.37 21.44 -9.35
N LYS A 126 3.42 20.74 -8.73
CA LYS A 126 3.28 19.28 -8.85
C LYS A 126 1.89 18.95 -9.41
N MET A 127 1.87 18.02 -10.33
CA MET A 127 0.64 17.43 -10.88
C MET A 127 0.77 15.92 -10.79
N GLY A 128 -0.22 15.24 -10.28
CA GLY A 128 -0.14 13.80 -10.15
C GLY A 128 -1.33 13.18 -9.49
N GLY A 129 -1.15 11.93 -9.10
CA GLY A 129 -2.17 11.20 -8.37
C GLY A 129 -1.63 9.88 -7.82
N THR A 130 -2.42 9.32 -6.93
CA THR A 130 -2.29 7.94 -6.49
C THR A 130 -3.28 7.08 -7.25
N ASN A 131 -2.87 5.85 -7.56
CA ASN A 131 -3.71 4.93 -8.35
C ASN A 131 -4.24 5.58 -9.63
N ILE A 132 -3.36 6.16 -10.44
CA ILE A 132 -3.74 6.91 -11.65
C ILE A 132 -4.42 6.04 -12.71
N MET A 133 -4.29 4.71 -12.62
CA MET A 133 -5.03 3.75 -13.45
C MET A 133 -6.49 3.59 -13.00
N ASN A 134 -6.86 4.19 -11.87
CA ASN A 134 -8.20 4.11 -11.28
C ASN A 134 -8.70 2.67 -11.08
N THR A 135 -7.81 1.76 -10.68
CA THR A 135 -8.17 0.39 -10.31
C THR A 135 -8.94 0.42 -9.00
N TYR A 136 -10.17 -0.06 -8.99
CA TYR A 136 -10.94 -0.14 -7.75
C TYR A 136 -10.50 -1.35 -6.93
N TYR A 137 -10.14 -1.11 -5.68
CA TYR A 137 -9.72 -2.15 -4.75
C TYR A 137 -10.22 -1.88 -3.32
N ASN A 138 -10.27 -2.93 -2.51
CA ASN A 138 -10.64 -2.87 -1.10
C ASN A 138 -9.43 -3.25 -0.24
N THR A 139 -9.26 -2.61 0.91
CA THR A 139 -8.18 -2.93 1.86
C THR A 139 -8.63 -3.85 2.99
N ALA A 140 -9.94 -3.98 3.16
CA ALA A 140 -10.58 -4.85 4.14
C ALA A 140 -11.88 -5.39 3.57
N HIS A 141 -12.32 -6.56 4.03
CA HIS A 141 -13.64 -7.08 3.65
C HIS A 141 -14.74 -6.16 4.18
N GLY A 142 -15.66 -5.78 3.29
CA GLY A 142 -16.75 -4.84 3.61
C GLY A 142 -16.36 -3.36 3.62
N SER A 143 -15.08 -2.99 3.38
CA SER A 143 -14.69 -1.59 3.22
C SER A 143 -15.16 -1.03 1.88
N PRO A 144 -15.36 0.30 1.77
CA PRO A 144 -15.56 0.95 0.48
C PRO A 144 -14.38 0.69 -0.46
N ALA A 145 -14.67 0.61 -1.76
CA ALA A 145 -13.64 0.52 -2.78
C ALA A 145 -12.89 1.86 -2.93
N ILE A 146 -11.58 1.78 -3.08
CA ILE A 146 -10.69 2.93 -3.27
C ILE A 146 -10.35 3.02 -4.75
N GLY A 147 -10.59 4.18 -5.35
CA GLY A 147 -10.22 4.52 -6.73
C GLY A 147 -9.01 5.46 -6.79
N GLY A 148 -8.84 6.12 -7.93
CA GLY A 148 -7.77 7.09 -8.15
C GLY A 148 -8.03 8.43 -7.46
N LEU A 149 -6.97 9.05 -6.95
CA LEU A 149 -6.97 10.41 -6.44
C LEU A 149 -5.99 11.25 -7.26
N TYR A 150 -6.46 12.37 -7.81
CA TYR A 150 -5.64 13.27 -8.62
C TYR A 150 -5.55 14.64 -7.97
N TYR A 151 -4.39 15.28 -8.13
CA TYR A 151 -4.15 16.59 -7.52
C TYR A 151 -3.21 17.47 -8.35
N VAL A 152 -3.34 18.77 -8.12
CA VAL A 152 -2.37 19.79 -8.52
C VAL A 152 -1.99 20.55 -7.26
N SER A 153 -0.70 20.81 -7.06
CA SER A 153 -0.21 21.60 -5.93
C SER A 153 0.80 22.64 -6.39
N PHE A 154 0.81 23.76 -5.71
CA PHE A 154 1.78 24.85 -5.85
C PHE A 154 2.45 25.07 -4.50
N ALA A 155 3.78 25.12 -4.49
CA ALA A 155 4.55 25.45 -3.30
C ALA A 155 5.44 26.67 -3.59
N TYR A 156 5.45 27.63 -2.66
CA TYR A 156 6.21 28.86 -2.73
C TYR A 156 7.34 28.85 -1.69
N ASN A 157 8.46 29.52 -2.03
CA ASN A 157 9.63 29.67 -1.17
C ASN A 157 10.29 28.33 -0.75
N VAL A 158 10.48 27.43 -1.73
CA VAL A 158 11.02 26.07 -1.51
C VAL A 158 12.51 25.90 -1.83
N PHE A 159 13.22 26.96 -2.29
CA PHE A 159 14.68 27.01 -2.52
C PHE A 159 15.27 28.37 -2.17
#